data_2f8d47837c00d868b100c31f4db4bb8a
#
_entry.id   2f8d47837c00d868b100c31f4db4bb8a
#
_cell.length_a   1.000
_cell.length_b   1.000
_cell.length_c   1.000
_cell.angle_alpha   90.00
_cell.angle_beta   90.00
_cell.angle_gamma   90.00
#
_symmetry.space_group_name_H-M   'P 1'
#
loop_
_entity.id
_entity.type
_entity.pdbx_description
1 polymer ?
#
loop_
_entity_poly.entity_id
_entity_poly.type
_entity_poly.pdbx_seq_one_letter_code
_entity_poly.pdbx_strand_id
1 'polypeptide(L)'
;IWGEKQAWDYMQALDKNISQYPHSGSKPCKMAAQGEIPIGVSFGYPAFKLKAEGAPLEVVYPTEGLGWEMEASAIVKGTKKLSSAQKFINW
;
A
#
# COMPACT_ATOMS: atom_id res chain seq x y z
N ILE A 1 -12.75 11.36 -8.36
CA ILE A 1 -12.02 12.56 -8.79
C ILE A 1 -12.14 12.69 -10.30
N TRP A 2 -11.79 11.67 -11.05
CA TRP A 2 -11.93 11.63 -12.51
C TRP A 2 -13.10 10.75 -12.90
N GLY A 3 -13.74 11.00 -14.05
CA GLY A 3 -14.71 10.06 -14.61
C GLY A 3 -14.04 8.77 -15.04
N GLU A 4 -14.82 7.69 -15.19
CA GLU A 4 -14.30 6.35 -15.48
C GLU A 4 -13.39 6.33 -16.71
N LYS A 5 -13.84 6.95 -17.83
CA LYS A 5 -13.04 7.00 -19.06
C LYS A 5 -11.68 7.65 -18.83
N GLN A 6 -11.64 8.81 -18.18
CA GLN A 6 -10.39 9.53 -17.94
C GLN A 6 -9.46 8.75 -17.00
N ALA A 7 -10.02 8.04 -16.01
CA ALA A 7 -9.24 7.18 -15.13
C ALA A 7 -8.57 6.03 -15.90
N TRP A 8 -9.30 5.37 -16.82
CA TRP A 8 -8.74 4.32 -17.65
C TRP A 8 -7.69 4.83 -18.63
N ASP A 9 -7.94 5.97 -19.29
CA ASP A 9 -6.96 6.59 -20.19
C ASP A 9 -5.65 6.91 -19.44
N TYR A 10 -5.76 7.42 -18.20
CA TYR A 10 -4.61 7.68 -17.35
C TYR A 10 -3.87 6.38 -16.96
N MET A 11 -4.60 5.35 -16.54
CA MET A 11 -4.02 4.06 -16.14
C MET A 11 -3.26 3.41 -17.30
N GLN A 12 -3.80 3.47 -18.52
CA GLN A 12 -3.12 2.96 -19.71
C GLN A 12 -1.85 3.73 -20.07
N ALA A 13 -1.87 5.05 -19.84
CA ALA A 13 -0.68 5.88 -20.06
C ALA A 13 0.38 5.61 -19.01
N LEU A 14 -0.02 5.46 -17.76
CA LEU A 14 0.86 5.15 -16.63
C LEU A 14 1.52 3.78 -16.77
N ASP A 15 0.78 2.77 -17.23
CA ASP A 15 1.27 1.39 -17.41
C ASP A 15 2.56 1.32 -18.23
N LYS A 16 2.69 2.18 -19.23
CA LYS A 16 3.89 2.27 -20.08
C LYS A 16 5.17 2.69 -19.32
N ASN A 17 5.00 3.30 -18.15
CA ASN A 17 6.08 3.75 -17.28
C ASN A 17 6.29 2.83 -16.07
N ILE A 18 5.48 1.79 -15.92
CA ILE A 18 5.59 0.84 -14.80
C ILE A 18 6.56 -0.27 -15.19
N SER A 19 7.62 -0.44 -14.41
CA SER A 19 8.60 -1.50 -14.63
C SER A 19 8.10 -2.86 -14.16
N GLN A 20 7.30 -2.90 -13.10
CA GLN A 20 6.73 -4.14 -12.57
C GLN A 20 5.56 -3.90 -11.61
N TYR A 21 4.70 -4.89 -11.50
CA TYR A 21 3.59 -4.96 -10.55
C TYR A 21 3.86 -6.08 -9.52
N PRO A 22 4.51 -5.77 -8.39
CA PRO A 22 4.78 -6.79 -7.37
C PRO A 22 3.52 -7.15 -6.57
N HIS A 23 3.42 -8.41 -6.14
CA HIS A 23 2.32 -8.91 -5.31
C HIS A 23 2.41 -8.50 -3.82
N SER A 24 3.14 -7.47 -3.50
CA SER A 24 3.32 -6.97 -2.13
C SER A 24 3.14 -5.47 -2.07
N GLY A 25 2.22 -4.99 -1.24
CA GLY A 25 1.96 -3.57 -1.06
C GLY A 25 3.12 -2.77 -0.45
N SER A 26 4.10 -3.44 0.19
CA SER A 26 5.29 -2.80 0.76
C SER A 26 6.56 -3.00 -0.08
N LYS A 27 6.55 -3.87 -1.09
CA LYS A 27 7.75 -4.14 -1.90
C LYS A 27 8.22 -2.91 -2.68
N PRO A 28 7.34 -2.10 -3.31
CA PRO A 28 7.81 -0.94 -4.07
C PRO A 28 8.59 0.08 -3.23
N CYS A 29 8.16 0.38 -2.01
CA CYS A 29 8.93 1.30 -1.16
C CYS A 29 10.27 0.70 -0.69
N LYS A 30 10.36 -0.61 -0.49
CA LYS A 30 11.64 -1.27 -0.18
C LYS A 30 12.61 -1.20 -1.36
N MET A 31 12.13 -1.42 -2.57
CA MET A 31 12.95 -1.31 -3.79
C MET A 31 13.44 0.13 -4.01
N ALA A 32 12.59 1.12 -3.76
CA ALA A 32 12.99 2.52 -3.80
C ALA A 32 14.04 2.84 -2.72
N ALA A 33 13.86 2.33 -1.50
CA ALA A 33 14.83 2.47 -0.40
C ALA A 33 16.20 1.87 -0.72
N GLN A 34 16.23 0.80 -1.50
CA GLN A 34 17.45 0.11 -1.94
C GLN A 34 18.07 0.71 -3.21
N GLY A 35 17.41 1.70 -3.82
CA GLY A 35 17.87 2.33 -5.06
C GLY A 35 17.62 1.50 -6.31
N GLU A 36 16.83 0.44 -6.24
CA GLU A 36 16.49 -0.40 -7.40
C GLU A 36 15.57 0.31 -8.39
N ILE A 37 14.67 1.15 -7.86
CA ILE A 37 13.74 1.97 -8.65
C ILE A 37 13.70 3.40 -8.11
N PRO A 38 13.52 4.42 -8.95
CA PRO A 38 13.46 5.81 -8.49
C PRO A 38 12.14 6.17 -7.79
N ILE A 39 11.04 5.51 -8.14
CA ILE A 39 9.70 5.78 -7.60
C ILE A 39 9.00 4.47 -7.28
N GLY A 40 8.53 4.33 -6.04
CA GLY A 40 7.72 3.20 -5.60
C GLY A 40 6.33 3.66 -5.14
N VAL A 41 5.27 3.13 -5.74
CA VAL A 41 3.90 3.34 -5.27
C VAL A 41 3.56 2.25 -4.26
N SER A 42 3.30 2.64 -3.02
CA SER A 42 3.18 1.71 -1.89
C SER A 42 2.26 2.28 -0.80
N PHE A 43 2.01 1.50 0.25
CA PHE A 43 1.35 2.02 1.46
C PHE A 43 2.25 3.04 2.17
N GLY A 44 1.65 4.06 2.77
CA GLY A 44 2.40 5.10 3.50
C GLY A 44 3.16 4.56 4.70
N TYR A 45 2.55 3.68 5.51
CA TYR A 45 3.18 3.16 6.74
C TYR A 45 4.55 2.50 6.51
N PRO A 46 4.73 1.54 5.57
CA PRO A 46 6.04 0.95 5.32
C PRO A 46 7.08 1.96 4.85
N ALA A 47 6.68 2.96 4.06
CA ALA A 47 7.59 4.01 3.60
C ALA A 47 8.07 4.90 4.76
N PHE A 48 7.17 5.32 5.65
CA PHE A 48 7.54 6.07 6.84
C PHE A 48 8.43 5.29 7.78
N LYS A 49 8.16 4.00 7.97
CA LYS A 49 8.99 3.12 8.79
C LYS A 49 10.42 3.06 8.24
N LEU A 50 10.58 2.81 6.94
CA LEU A 50 11.89 2.77 6.29
C LEU A 50 12.62 4.12 6.40
N LYS A 51 11.91 5.24 6.21
CA LYS A 51 12.47 6.59 6.38
C LYS A 51 12.95 6.81 7.83
N ALA A 52 12.18 6.39 8.82
CA ALA A 52 12.57 6.47 10.23
C ALA A 52 13.78 5.60 10.58
N GLU A 53 13.96 4.49 9.86
CA GLU A 53 15.13 3.60 9.96
C GLU A 53 16.36 4.13 9.21
N GLY A 54 16.26 5.31 8.58
CA GLY A 54 17.36 5.99 7.89
C GLY A 54 17.45 5.72 6.39
N ALA A 55 16.45 5.09 5.77
CA ALA A 55 16.44 4.93 4.33
C ALA A 55 16.32 6.29 3.60
N PRO A 56 17.03 6.50 2.48
CA PRO A 56 17.05 7.75 1.73
C PRO A 56 15.77 7.91 0.90
N LEU A 57 14.61 7.94 1.57
CA LEU A 57 13.30 8.06 0.95
C LEU A 57 12.68 9.42 1.20
N GLU A 58 12.04 9.97 0.17
CA GLU A 58 11.05 11.02 0.31
C GLU A 58 9.67 10.44 0.10
N VAL A 59 8.73 10.75 1.02
CA VAL A 59 7.34 10.28 0.94
C VAL A 59 6.48 11.42 0.44
N VAL A 60 5.91 11.26 -0.74
CA VAL A 60 5.09 12.27 -1.41
C VAL A 60 3.63 11.85 -1.40
N TYR A 61 2.77 12.72 -0.93
CA TYR A 61 1.32 12.61 -1.04
C TYR A 61 0.82 13.57 -2.11
N PRO A 62 0.23 13.07 -3.21
CA PRO A 62 -0.33 13.92 -4.26
C PRO A 62 -1.43 14.85 -3.73
N THR A 63 -1.38 16.11 -4.14
CA THR A 63 -2.41 17.11 -3.78
C THR A 63 -3.75 16.84 -4.46
N GLU A 64 -3.74 16.13 -5.57
CA GLU A 64 -4.92 15.72 -6.33
C GLU A 64 -5.80 14.71 -5.58
N GLY A 65 -5.24 14.05 -4.58
CA GLY A 65 -5.92 13.10 -3.71
C GLY A 65 -5.25 11.75 -3.64
N LEU A 66 -5.62 11.00 -2.61
CA LEU A 66 -5.13 9.66 -2.32
C LEU A 66 -6.29 8.70 -2.15
N GLY A 67 -6.06 7.43 -2.50
CA GLY A 67 -6.83 6.34 -1.96
C GLY A 67 -6.52 6.16 -0.48
N TRP A 68 -7.52 5.79 0.31
CA TRP A 68 -7.33 5.37 1.68
C TRP A 68 -8.16 4.11 1.94
N GLU A 69 -7.69 3.29 2.84
CA GLU A 69 -8.48 2.18 3.36
C GLU A 69 -8.23 2.00 4.84
N MET A 70 -9.13 1.34 5.51
CA MET A 70 -9.03 0.98 6.91
C MET A 70 -8.95 -0.53 7.01
N GLU A 71 -7.88 -1.01 7.62
CA GLU A 71 -7.76 -2.44 7.93
C GLU A 71 -8.77 -2.82 9.01
N ALA A 72 -9.37 -3.98 8.84
CA ALA A 72 -10.30 -4.53 9.80
C ALA A 72 -10.06 -6.01 10.02
N SER A 73 -10.22 -6.45 11.25
CA SER A 73 -10.18 -7.86 11.61
C SER A 73 -11.59 -8.33 11.97
N ALA A 74 -11.93 -9.52 11.54
CA ALA A 74 -13.24 -10.12 11.84
C ALA A 74 -13.10 -11.59 12.24
N ILE A 75 -14.02 -12.02 13.11
CA ILE A 75 -14.13 -13.43 13.49
C ILE A 75 -15.09 -14.12 12.53
N VAL A 76 -14.67 -15.23 11.94
CA VAL A 76 -15.50 -16.02 11.05
C VAL A 76 -16.71 -16.59 11.81
N LYS A 77 -17.92 -16.32 11.30
CA LYS A 77 -19.16 -16.84 11.87
C LYS A 77 -19.14 -18.37 11.90
N GLY A 78 -19.46 -18.94 13.06
CA GLY A 78 -19.47 -20.41 13.24
C GLY A 78 -18.11 -21.03 13.52
N THR A 79 -17.06 -20.25 13.77
CA THR A 79 -15.78 -20.81 14.20
C THR A 79 -15.92 -21.65 15.46
N LYS A 80 -15.27 -22.82 15.49
CA LYS A 80 -15.21 -23.69 16.68
C LYS A 80 -14.21 -23.17 17.73
N LYS A 81 -13.46 -22.10 17.45
CA LYS A 81 -12.43 -21.53 18.31
C LYS A 81 -12.74 -20.07 18.70
N LEU A 82 -14.00 -19.77 18.95
CA LEU A 82 -14.46 -18.42 19.21
C LEU A 82 -13.70 -17.74 20.36
N SER A 83 -13.54 -18.42 21.49
CA SER A 83 -12.84 -17.86 22.66
C SER A 83 -11.39 -17.50 22.36
N SER A 84 -10.68 -18.36 21.63
CA SER A 84 -9.29 -18.07 21.22
C SER A 84 -9.23 -16.90 20.24
N ALA A 85 -10.15 -16.83 19.29
CA ALA A 85 -10.21 -15.73 18.32
C ALA A 85 -10.52 -14.39 19.01
N GLN A 86 -11.44 -14.38 19.97
CA GLN A 86 -11.72 -13.18 20.78
C GLN A 86 -10.53 -12.72 21.60
N LYS A 87 -9.81 -13.65 22.22
CA LYS A 87 -8.57 -13.30 22.97
C LYS A 87 -7.52 -12.68 22.05
N PHE A 88 -7.39 -13.21 20.84
CA PHE A 88 -6.42 -12.69 19.86
C PHE A 88 -6.78 -11.27 19.38
N ILE A 89 -8.06 -11.02 19.09
CA ILE A 89 -8.49 -9.68 18.64
C ILE A 89 -8.41 -8.64 19.76
N ASN A 90 -8.64 -9.05 21.00
CA ASN A 90 -8.63 -8.14 22.16
C ASN A 90 -7.24 -7.96 22.78
N TRP A 91 -6.25 -8.61 22.23
CA TRP A 91 -4.84 -8.46 22.66
C TRP A 91 -4.23 -7.20 22.07
#